data_ee7d51cf0d2108f0323c7fb787a38ef4
#
_entry.id   ee7d51cf0d2108f0323c7fb787a38ef4
#
_cell.length_a   1.000
_cell.length_b   1.000
_cell.length_c   1.000
_cell.angle_alpha   90.00
_cell.angle_beta   90.00
_cell.angle_gamma   90.00
#
_symmetry.space_group_name_H-M   'P 1'
#
loop_
_entity.id
_entity.type
_entity.pdbx_description
1 polymer ?
#
loop_
_entity_poly.entity_id
_entity_poly.type
_entity_poly.pdbx_seq_one_letter_code
_entity_poly.pdbx_strand_id
1 'polypeptide(L)'
;ASRITARVRKDEATGWIFAEATIQAIDGELKIGSQIQYSPKQSGATVSGDYIYLATPQVEDGPCVSSFIISGATAATRASDIVTVPIKNNLYNLPFTVLCEVHKNWYKTPNAAPRVFDTGGHQTGAAIILGFGRSTDYDGFPYCDIGGANRRVNENASLEKMVMGMRVKS
;
A
#
# COMPACT_ATOMS: atom_id res chain seq x y z
N ALA A 1 -18.06 2.02 -9.57
CA ALA A 1 -16.99 2.07 -8.58
C ALA A 1 -16.37 3.47 -8.55
N SER A 2 -16.00 3.97 -7.38
CA SER A 2 -15.32 5.26 -7.27
C SER A 2 -13.89 5.12 -7.83
N ARG A 3 -13.46 6.07 -8.66
CA ARG A 3 -12.08 6.14 -9.16
C ARG A 3 -11.13 6.87 -8.22
N ILE A 4 -11.65 7.33 -7.09
CA ILE A 4 -10.88 8.05 -6.08
C ILE A 4 -11.01 7.32 -4.76
N THR A 5 -9.88 7.07 -4.14
CA THR A 5 -9.79 6.63 -2.75
C THR A 5 -9.08 7.72 -1.97
N ALA A 6 -9.71 8.23 -0.92
CA ALA A 6 -9.13 9.28 -0.09
C ALA A 6 -9.14 8.86 1.38
N ARG A 7 -8.11 9.27 2.10
CA ARG A 7 -7.96 9.03 3.53
C ARG A 7 -7.44 10.28 4.20
N VAL A 8 -7.97 10.57 5.38
CA VAL A 8 -7.52 11.65 6.23
C VAL A 8 -7.24 11.09 7.62
N ARG A 9 -6.08 11.39 8.14
CA ARG A 9 -5.65 10.99 9.49
C ARG A 9 -5.16 12.23 10.25
N LYS A 10 -5.49 12.29 11.51
CA LYS A 10 -4.95 13.31 12.43
C LYS A 10 -3.93 12.63 13.34
N ASP A 11 -2.77 13.23 13.47
CA ASP A 11 -1.81 12.87 14.50
C ASP A 11 -2.17 13.62 15.77
N GLU A 12 -2.62 12.89 16.77
CA GLU A 12 -3.07 13.49 18.04
C GLU A 12 -1.93 14.09 18.86
N ALA A 13 -0.70 13.63 18.65
CA ALA A 13 0.45 14.16 19.37
C ALA A 13 0.90 15.53 18.85
N THR A 14 0.83 15.76 17.54
CA THR A 14 1.30 16.98 16.89
C THR A 14 0.17 17.87 16.40
N GLY A 15 -1.04 17.33 16.26
CA GLY A 15 -2.19 18.00 15.67
C GLY A 15 -2.15 18.14 14.14
N TRP A 16 -1.12 17.62 13.48
CA TRP A 16 -1.05 17.61 12.02
C TRP A 16 -2.11 16.70 11.41
N ILE A 17 -2.67 17.15 10.29
CA ILE A 17 -3.60 16.38 9.48
C ILE A 17 -2.85 15.86 8.26
N PHE A 18 -2.85 14.53 8.10
CA PHE A 18 -2.31 13.86 6.94
C PHE A 18 -3.46 13.49 6.00
N ALA A 19 -3.44 14.03 4.79
CA ALA A 19 -4.44 13.76 3.77
C ALA A 19 -3.79 13.12 2.55
N GLU A 20 -4.38 12.03 2.08
CA GLU A 20 -3.91 11.28 0.92
C GLU A 20 -5.09 10.94 0.01
N ALA A 21 -4.85 10.91 -1.30
CA ALA A 21 -5.82 10.44 -2.27
C ALA A 21 -5.13 9.72 -3.43
N THR A 22 -5.70 8.61 -3.85
CA THR A 22 -5.28 7.89 -5.05
C THR A 22 -6.37 8.01 -6.09
N ILE A 23 -6.02 8.43 -7.30
CA ILE A 23 -6.94 8.64 -8.41
C ILE A 23 -6.58 7.66 -9.52
N GLN A 24 -7.53 6.84 -9.94
CA GLN A 24 -7.33 5.97 -11.10
C GLN A 24 -7.60 6.75 -12.38
N ALA A 25 -6.58 6.84 -13.26
CA ALA A 25 -6.76 7.31 -14.62
C ALA A 25 -7.68 6.37 -15.40
N ILE A 26 -8.48 6.91 -16.29
CA ILE A 26 -9.31 6.15 -17.23
C ILE A 26 -8.66 6.14 -18.62
N ASP A 27 -9.01 5.15 -19.43
CA ASP A 27 -8.48 5.04 -20.78
C ASP A 27 -8.78 6.31 -21.59
N GLY A 28 -7.78 6.79 -22.30
CA GLY A 28 -7.85 8.02 -23.08
C GLY A 28 -7.46 9.30 -22.31
N GLU A 29 -7.26 9.26 -21.03
CA GLU A 29 -6.69 10.37 -20.28
C GLU A 29 -5.18 10.49 -20.54
N LEU A 30 -4.76 11.59 -21.15
CA LEU A 30 -3.34 11.84 -21.43
C LEU A 30 -2.60 12.36 -20.19
N LYS A 31 -3.31 13.00 -19.28
CA LYS A 31 -2.78 13.50 -18.01
C LYS A 31 -3.90 13.82 -17.04
N ILE A 32 -3.62 13.70 -15.76
CA ILE A 32 -4.48 14.14 -14.67
C ILE A 32 -3.89 15.42 -14.09
N GLY A 33 -4.69 16.48 -14.09
CA GLY A 33 -4.36 17.70 -13.36
C GLY A 33 -4.74 17.53 -11.90
N SER A 34 -3.87 17.94 -11.00
CA SER A 34 -4.17 17.98 -9.58
C SER A 34 -4.08 19.41 -9.06
N GLN A 35 -5.03 19.76 -8.20
CA GLN A 35 -5.05 21.04 -7.52
C GLN A 35 -5.32 20.80 -6.04
N ILE A 36 -4.46 21.29 -5.18
CA ILE A 36 -4.70 21.31 -3.74
C ILE A 36 -5.49 22.58 -3.42
N GLN A 37 -6.74 22.39 -3.00
CA GLN A 37 -7.57 23.47 -2.51
C GLN A 37 -7.70 23.31 -0.99
N TYR A 38 -7.50 24.40 -0.28
CA TYR A 38 -7.58 24.41 1.17
C TYR A 38 -8.29 25.66 1.67
N SER A 39 -8.98 25.50 2.80
CA SER A 39 -9.59 26.60 3.53
C SER A 39 -9.40 26.36 5.02
N PRO A 40 -9.09 27.37 5.81
CA PRO A 40 -9.01 27.24 7.26
C PRO A 40 -10.39 27.05 7.91
N LYS A 41 -11.47 27.17 7.14
CA LYS A 41 -12.85 27.04 7.62
C LYS A 41 -13.61 26.05 6.76
N GLN A 42 -14.24 25.07 7.39
CA GLN A 42 -15.15 24.16 6.69
C GLN A 42 -16.43 24.91 6.28
N SER A 43 -16.75 24.90 4.98
CA SER A 43 -17.94 25.54 4.41
C SER A 43 -18.09 27.04 4.74
N GLY A 44 -17.00 27.68 5.11
CA GLY A 44 -16.97 29.10 5.45
C GLY A 44 -16.20 29.94 4.44
N ALA A 45 -16.54 31.22 4.35
CA ALA A 45 -15.74 32.18 3.58
C ALA A 45 -14.40 32.41 4.27
N THR A 46 -13.33 32.44 3.48
CA THR A 46 -12.01 32.87 3.95
C THR A 46 -11.96 34.42 3.99
N VAL A 47 -11.30 34.96 4.99
CA VAL A 47 -11.09 36.39 5.15
C VAL A 47 -9.60 36.70 5.21
N SER A 48 -9.25 37.97 4.99
CA SER A 48 -7.84 38.40 5.11
C SER A 48 -7.29 38.08 6.50
N GLY A 49 -6.13 37.41 6.53
CA GLY A 49 -5.49 36.95 7.77
C GLY A 49 -5.76 35.47 8.11
N ASP A 50 -6.70 34.81 7.45
CA ASP A 50 -6.84 33.36 7.56
C ASP A 50 -5.64 32.67 6.90
N TYR A 51 -5.11 31.62 7.54
CA TYR A 51 -3.99 30.84 7.01
C TYR A 51 -4.08 29.38 7.43
N ILE A 52 -3.38 28.55 6.70
CA ILE A 52 -3.06 27.17 7.09
C ILE A 52 -1.56 26.93 6.90
N TYR A 53 -1.03 26.01 7.66
CA TYR A 53 0.30 25.47 7.39
C TYR A 53 0.16 24.27 6.47
N LEU A 54 0.90 24.31 5.36
CA LEU A 54 0.98 23.18 4.43
C LEU A 54 2.42 22.67 4.44
N ALA A 55 2.58 21.40 4.77
CA ALA A 55 3.86 20.73 4.73
C ALA A 55 3.87 19.70 3.59
N THR A 56 4.93 19.74 2.80
CA THR A 56 5.38 18.66 1.93
C THR A 56 4.31 18.01 1.05
N PRO A 57 3.64 18.76 0.16
CA PRO A 57 2.77 18.15 -0.82
C PRO A 57 3.58 17.22 -1.75
N GLN A 58 3.07 16.02 -1.99
CA GLN A 58 3.69 15.02 -2.86
C GLN A 58 2.67 14.53 -3.89
N VAL A 59 3.09 14.47 -5.14
CA VAL A 59 2.35 13.83 -6.24
C VAL A 59 3.26 12.79 -6.86
N GLU A 60 2.77 11.58 -6.99
CA GLU A 60 3.54 10.47 -7.51
C GLU A 60 2.67 9.57 -8.41
N ASP A 61 3.30 8.88 -9.33
CA ASP A 61 2.66 7.85 -10.13
C ASP A 61 2.77 6.50 -9.40
N GLY A 62 1.62 5.89 -9.13
CA GLY A 62 1.58 4.62 -8.42
C GLY A 62 0.17 4.22 -7.98
N PRO A 63 0.01 2.99 -7.50
CA PRO A 63 -1.28 2.48 -7.06
C PRO A 63 -1.69 2.96 -5.65
N CYS A 64 -0.78 3.57 -4.95
CA CYS A 64 -0.97 4.02 -3.57
C CYS A 64 0.08 5.07 -3.19
N VAL A 65 -0.19 5.78 -2.12
CA VAL A 65 0.76 6.73 -1.55
C VAL A 65 1.97 6.01 -0.97
N SER A 66 3.17 6.43 -1.35
CA SER A 66 4.42 5.96 -0.77
C SER A 66 4.80 6.77 0.48
N SER A 67 5.88 6.39 1.15
CA SER A 67 6.46 7.23 2.18
C SER A 67 7.11 8.47 1.56
N PHE A 68 7.17 9.52 2.34
CA PHE A 68 7.55 10.84 1.90
C PHE A 68 8.93 10.91 1.22
N ILE A 69 8.99 11.56 0.07
CA ILE A 69 10.22 11.82 -0.71
C ILE A 69 10.49 13.31 -0.72
N ILE A 70 11.61 13.71 -0.15
CA ILE A 70 12.03 15.12 -0.19
C ILE A 70 12.50 15.44 -1.61
N SER A 71 11.74 16.26 -2.31
CA SER A 71 12.09 16.79 -3.63
C SER A 71 12.26 18.30 -3.58
N GLY A 72 13.16 18.83 -4.40
CA GLY A 72 13.28 20.25 -4.62
C GLY A 72 12.39 20.74 -5.79
N ALA A 73 12.96 21.52 -6.69
CA ALA A 73 12.25 22.00 -7.89
C ALA A 73 12.07 20.91 -8.97
N THR A 74 12.72 19.76 -8.83
CA THR A 74 12.67 18.65 -9.77
C THR A 74 12.16 17.39 -9.09
N ALA A 75 11.59 16.48 -9.88
CA ALA A 75 11.19 15.15 -9.38
C ALA A 75 12.39 14.42 -8.78
N ALA A 76 12.14 13.75 -7.67
CA ALA A 76 13.14 12.95 -6.97
C ALA A 76 12.65 11.50 -6.81
N THR A 77 13.59 10.58 -6.71
CA THR A 77 13.33 9.17 -6.42
C THR A 77 14.08 8.74 -5.18
N ARG A 78 13.59 7.74 -4.50
CA ARG A 78 14.30 7.06 -3.41
C ARG A 78 14.25 5.54 -3.61
N ALA A 79 15.16 4.84 -2.98
CA ALA A 79 15.12 3.38 -2.95
C ALA A 79 13.87 2.87 -2.21
N SER A 80 13.40 1.71 -2.59
CA SER A 80 12.32 1.01 -1.88
C SER A 80 12.75 0.67 -0.46
N ASP A 81 11.81 0.68 0.46
CA ASP A 81 12.04 0.19 1.81
C ASP A 81 12.13 -1.34 1.78
N ILE A 82 13.15 -1.88 2.42
CA ILE A 82 13.33 -3.32 2.60
C ILE A 82 13.31 -3.60 4.10
N VAL A 83 12.26 -4.27 4.54
CA VAL A 83 12.13 -4.71 5.93
C VAL A 83 12.47 -6.18 6.01
N THR A 84 13.48 -6.53 6.79
CA THR A 84 13.90 -7.92 7.00
C THR A 84 13.80 -8.29 8.47
N VAL A 85 13.38 -9.53 8.71
CA VAL A 85 13.36 -10.13 10.04
C VAL A 85 14.46 -11.19 10.08
N PRO A 86 15.39 -11.17 11.06
CA PRO A 86 16.40 -12.19 11.17
C PRO A 86 15.80 -13.59 11.26
N ILE A 87 16.36 -14.54 10.53
CA ILE A 87 15.89 -15.94 10.54
C ILE A 87 16.07 -16.56 11.92
N LYS A 88 17.18 -16.26 12.58
CA LYS A 88 17.49 -16.77 13.91
C LYS A 88 16.38 -16.42 14.91
N ASN A 89 15.86 -17.41 15.57
CA ASN A 89 14.76 -17.35 16.54
C ASN A 89 13.37 -17.02 15.96
N ASN A 90 13.22 -16.90 14.64
CA ASN A 90 11.94 -16.64 14.00
C ASN A 90 11.46 -17.83 13.17
N LEU A 91 12.15 -18.20 12.10
CA LEU A 91 11.75 -19.26 11.19
C LEU A 91 12.70 -20.46 11.28
N TYR A 92 12.90 -20.96 12.48
CA TYR A 92 13.98 -21.90 12.73
C TYR A 92 13.61 -23.33 12.41
N ASN A 93 12.38 -23.73 12.72
CA ASN A 93 11.91 -25.11 12.53
C ASN A 93 10.49 -25.18 11.99
N LEU A 94 10.19 -26.21 11.22
CA LEU A 94 8.83 -26.58 10.87
C LEU A 94 8.18 -27.38 12.01
N PRO A 95 6.88 -27.21 12.23
CA PRO A 95 5.97 -26.29 11.55
C PRO A 95 6.05 -24.87 12.11
N PHE A 96 5.78 -23.88 11.27
CA PHE A 96 5.60 -22.50 11.74
C PHE A 96 4.33 -21.85 11.16
N THR A 97 3.92 -20.76 11.78
CA THR A 97 2.79 -19.96 11.33
C THR A 97 3.22 -18.52 11.14
N VAL A 98 2.84 -17.93 10.03
CA VAL A 98 2.91 -16.48 9.79
C VAL A 98 1.51 -15.93 9.90
N LEU A 99 1.33 -14.90 10.72
CA LEU A 99 0.07 -14.20 10.88
C LEU A 99 0.35 -12.70 10.80
N CYS A 100 -0.40 -12.00 9.95
CA CYS A 100 -0.21 -10.58 9.67
C CYS A 100 -1.54 -9.85 9.70
N GLU A 101 -1.55 -8.68 10.31
CA GLU A 101 -2.59 -7.69 10.06
C GLU A 101 -2.15 -6.83 8.88
N VAL A 102 -2.98 -6.77 7.85
CA VAL A 102 -2.67 -6.08 6.60
C VAL A 102 -3.63 -4.92 6.43
N HIS A 103 -3.09 -3.75 6.18
CA HIS A 103 -3.84 -2.55 5.81
C HIS A 103 -3.57 -2.26 4.34
N LYS A 104 -4.57 -2.54 3.53
CA LYS A 104 -4.48 -2.30 2.08
C LYS A 104 -4.73 -0.83 1.77
N ASN A 105 -3.82 -0.19 1.06
CA ASN A 105 -3.90 1.22 0.69
C ASN A 105 -3.96 1.44 -0.83
N TRP A 106 -4.30 0.42 -1.61
CA TRP A 106 -4.50 0.51 -3.05
C TRP A 106 -5.94 0.23 -3.45
N TYR A 107 -6.37 0.86 -4.52
CA TYR A 107 -7.67 0.61 -5.15
C TYR A 107 -7.61 -0.64 -6.04
N LYS A 108 -6.58 -0.76 -6.86
CA LYS A 108 -6.30 -1.90 -7.72
C LYS A 108 -4.98 -2.53 -7.29
N THR A 109 -4.90 -3.86 -7.37
CA THR A 109 -3.67 -4.57 -7.01
C THR A 109 -2.47 -4.08 -7.83
N PRO A 110 -1.36 -3.72 -7.19
CA PRO A 110 -0.16 -3.27 -7.89
C PRO A 110 0.35 -4.26 -8.93
N ASN A 111 1.02 -3.75 -9.95
CA ASN A 111 1.51 -4.55 -11.08
C ASN A 111 2.51 -5.66 -10.72
N ALA A 112 3.22 -5.53 -9.61
CA ALA A 112 3.98 -6.64 -9.03
C ALA A 112 3.14 -7.21 -7.87
N ALA A 113 2.79 -8.47 -7.93
CA ALA A 113 1.98 -9.12 -6.90
C ALA A 113 2.46 -8.77 -5.49
N PRO A 114 1.66 -8.04 -4.69
CA PRO A 114 2.12 -7.55 -3.39
C PRO A 114 2.37 -8.71 -2.43
N ARG A 115 3.47 -8.64 -1.71
CA ARG A 115 3.85 -9.63 -0.72
C ARG A 115 3.77 -9.04 0.67
N VAL A 116 3.17 -9.78 1.56
CA VAL A 116 3.12 -9.46 2.99
C VAL A 116 4.34 -10.05 3.68
N PHE A 117 4.75 -11.22 3.24
CA PHE A 117 5.91 -11.94 3.75
C PHE A 117 6.51 -12.79 2.63
N ASP A 118 7.84 -12.84 2.53
CA ASP A 118 8.55 -13.82 1.72
C ASP A 118 9.93 -14.16 2.32
N THR A 119 10.42 -15.32 1.98
CA THR A 119 11.76 -15.76 2.37
C THR A 119 12.82 -15.43 1.33
N GLY A 120 12.48 -14.64 0.32
CA GLY A 120 13.32 -14.36 -0.83
C GLY A 120 13.21 -15.43 -1.91
N GLY A 121 13.71 -15.13 -3.10
CA GLY A 121 13.87 -16.13 -4.15
C GLY A 121 12.57 -16.63 -4.78
N HIS A 122 11.65 -15.75 -5.10
CA HIS A 122 10.46 -16.10 -5.90
C HIS A 122 10.86 -16.95 -7.12
N GLN A 123 10.21 -18.10 -7.32
CA GLN A 123 10.47 -19.10 -8.35
C GLN A 123 11.75 -19.94 -8.15
N THR A 124 12.46 -19.83 -7.09
CA THR A 124 13.66 -20.62 -6.80
C THR A 124 13.41 -21.82 -5.88
N GLY A 125 12.31 -22.52 -6.02
CA GLY A 125 12.06 -23.82 -5.37
C GLY A 125 11.98 -23.85 -3.84
N ALA A 126 12.52 -22.86 -3.14
CA ALA A 126 12.55 -22.79 -1.68
C ALA A 126 11.81 -21.57 -1.10
N ALA A 127 11.27 -20.72 -1.94
CA ALA A 127 10.58 -19.53 -1.48
C ALA A 127 9.25 -19.87 -0.80
N ILE A 128 9.01 -19.25 0.34
CA ILE A 128 7.73 -19.25 1.03
C ILE A 128 7.17 -17.84 0.92
N ILE A 129 5.98 -17.71 0.37
CA ILE A 129 5.36 -16.42 0.07
C ILE A 129 3.96 -16.38 0.65
N LEU A 130 3.61 -15.26 1.26
CA LEU A 130 2.25 -14.88 1.62
C LEU A 130 1.97 -13.52 0.98
N GLY A 131 0.93 -13.41 0.16
CA GLY A 131 0.65 -12.19 -0.57
C GLY A 131 -0.70 -12.18 -1.27
N PHE A 132 -0.80 -11.31 -2.28
CA PHE A 132 -2.01 -11.13 -3.08
C PHE A 132 -1.74 -11.45 -4.54
N GLY A 133 -2.67 -12.17 -5.17
CA GLY A 133 -2.60 -12.50 -6.58
C GLY A 133 -2.75 -11.26 -7.48
N ARG A 134 -2.24 -11.38 -8.69
CA ARG A 134 -2.25 -10.29 -9.68
C ARG A 134 -2.74 -10.75 -11.05
N SER A 135 -3.13 -11.96 -11.24
CA SER A 135 -3.68 -12.38 -12.52
C SER A 135 -5.10 -11.89 -12.73
N THR A 136 -5.55 -11.81 -13.98
CA THR A 136 -6.90 -11.34 -14.34
C THR A 136 -7.99 -12.05 -13.55
N ASP A 137 -7.82 -13.36 -13.29
CA ASP A 137 -8.82 -14.17 -12.60
C ASP A 137 -8.69 -14.16 -11.07
N TYR A 138 -7.58 -13.66 -10.55
CA TYR A 138 -7.23 -13.75 -9.12
C TYR A 138 -6.67 -12.45 -8.56
N ASP A 139 -7.01 -11.35 -9.18
CA ASP A 139 -6.54 -10.03 -8.77
C ASP A 139 -7.03 -9.68 -7.36
N GLY A 140 -6.09 -9.46 -6.46
CA GLY A 140 -6.37 -9.18 -5.05
C GLY A 140 -6.73 -10.39 -4.17
N PHE A 141 -6.69 -11.61 -4.71
CA PHE A 141 -6.96 -12.80 -3.90
C PHE A 141 -5.76 -13.14 -3.00
N PRO A 142 -5.98 -13.36 -1.70
CA PRO A 142 -4.92 -13.84 -0.82
C PRO A 142 -4.39 -15.20 -1.28
N TYR A 143 -3.08 -15.36 -1.31
CA TYR A 143 -2.46 -16.63 -1.64
C TYR A 143 -1.21 -16.90 -0.80
N CYS A 144 -0.83 -18.15 -0.70
CA CYS A 144 0.50 -18.56 -0.29
C CYS A 144 1.12 -19.48 -1.34
N ASP A 145 2.43 -19.46 -1.43
CA ASP A 145 3.23 -20.28 -2.32
C ASP A 145 4.41 -20.86 -1.57
N ILE A 146 4.69 -22.12 -1.82
CA ILE A 146 5.87 -22.82 -1.30
C ILE A 146 6.51 -23.56 -2.48
N GLY A 147 7.65 -23.07 -2.94
CA GLY A 147 8.41 -23.67 -4.03
C GLY A 147 7.64 -23.78 -5.34
N GLY A 148 6.73 -22.84 -5.65
CA GLY A 148 5.86 -22.86 -6.82
C GLY A 148 4.53 -23.60 -6.61
N ALA A 149 4.32 -24.24 -5.47
CA ALA A 149 3.05 -24.87 -5.10
C ALA A 149 2.11 -23.82 -4.47
N ASN A 150 1.20 -23.32 -5.26
CA ASN A 150 0.31 -22.23 -4.91
C ASN A 150 -0.98 -22.71 -4.22
N ARG A 151 -1.39 -22.01 -3.18
CA ARG A 151 -2.70 -22.14 -2.53
C ARG A 151 -3.29 -20.76 -2.35
N ARG A 152 -4.58 -20.59 -2.63
CA ARG A 152 -5.24 -19.30 -2.53
C ARG A 152 -6.63 -19.42 -1.93
N VAL A 153 -7.09 -18.32 -1.37
CA VAL A 153 -8.48 -18.12 -0.97
C VAL A 153 -9.24 -17.60 -2.20
N ASN A 154 -10.35 -18.27 -2.58
CA ASN A 154 -11.13 -17.90 -3.76
C ASN A 154 -12.08 -16.74 -3.50
N GLU A 155 -11.58 -15.72 -2.82
CA GLU A 155 -12.31 -14.49 -2.55
C GLU A 155 -11.35 -13.32 -2.67
N ASN A 156 -11.78 -12.27 -3.36
CA ASN A 156 -11.01 -11.04 -3.41
C ASN A 156 -11.01 -10.38 -2.04
N ALA A 157 -9.83 -10.08 -1.54
CA ALA A 157 -9.67 -9.31 -0.31
C ALA A 157 -9.99 -7.83 -0.57
N SER A 158 -11.27 -7.52 -0.67
CA SER A 158 -11.75 -6.14 -0.86
C SER A 158 -11.68 -5.27 0.40
N LEU A 159 -11.40 -5.87 1.54
CA LEU A 159 -11.33 -5.17 2.82
C LEU A 159 -10.08 -4.30 2.90
N GLU A 160 -10.25 -3.10 3.40
CA GLU A 160 -9.13 -2.18 3.68
C GLU A 160 -8.20 -2.74 4.76
N LYS A 161 -8.77 -3.40 5.76
CA LYS A 161 -8.06 -4.04 6.86
C LYS A 161 -8.46 -5.51 6.95
N MET A 162 -7.48 -6.40 7.06
CA MET A 162 -7.72 -7.83 7.22
C MET A 162 -6.61 -8.49 8.02
N VAL A 163 -6.91 -9.64 8.58
CA VAL A 163 -5.91 -10.55 9.14
C VAL A 163 -5.75 -11.72 8.17
N MET A 164 -4.55 -11.95 7.73
CA MET A 164 -4.23 -13.08 6.88
C MET A 164 -3.05 -13.87 7.43
N GLY A 165 -3.05 -15.17 7.17
CA GLY A 165 -1.98 -16.01 7.65
C GLY A 165 -1.82 -17.29 6.86
N MET A 166 -0.68 -17.93 7.07
CA MET A 166 -0.38 -19.25 6.56
C MET A 166 0.27 -20.11 7.62
N ARG A 167 0.01 -21.41 7.56
CA ARG A 167 0.72 -22.39 8.36
C ARG A 167 1.50 -23.31 7.43
N VAL A 168 2.80 -23.35 7.65
CA VAL A 168 3.70 -24.27 6.95
C VAL A 168 3.88 -25.52 7.82
N LYS A 169 3.58 -26.68 7.27
CA LYS A 169 3.79 -27.98 7.90
C LYS A 169 4.99 -28.67 7.28
N SER A 170 5.53 -29.64 7.96
CA SER A 170 6.55 -30.56 7.40
C SER A 170 6.00 -31.39 6.27
#